data_218bf41630dadbbf04efbbeb236cdf03
#
_entry.id   218bf41630dadbbf04efbbeb236cdf03
#
_cell.length_a   1.000
_cell.length_b   1.000
_cell.length_c   1.000
_cell.angle_alpha   90.00
_cell.angle_beta   90.00
_cell.angle_gamma   90.00
#
_symmetry.space_group_name_H-M   'P 1'
#
loop_
_entity.id
_entity.type
_entity.pdbx_description
1 polymer ?
#
loop_
_entity_poly.entity_id
_entity_poly.type
_entity_poly.pdbx_seq_one_letter_code
_entity_poly.pdbx_strand_id
1 'polypeptide(L)'
;MIYAVLFTLCIALFELFALLNIGRDAMAIVTRSQEAMRVLMSAEFADDDKEVLMRRASADIFMATLRFALKFLAIAVVLYLLFLLTVTLSPALKQPLLESLYSPVVIAALTVATMCYAWVRRAVVSRLRSGHRA
;
A
#
# COMPACT_ATOMS: atom_id res chain seq x y z
N MET A 1 -0.91 4.33 -27.14
CA MET A 1 -2.15 4.12 -26.39
C MET A 1 -1.96 3.19 -25.17
N ILE A 2 -1.33 2.02 -25.31
CA ILE A 2 -1.14 1.02 -24.24
C ILE A 2 -0.41 1.61 -23.03
N TYR A 3 0.68 2.33 -23.26
CA TYR A 3 1.46 2.96 -22.17
C TYR A 3 0.66 4.00 -21.40
N ALA A 4 -0.27 4.71 -22.05
CA ALA A 4 -1.15 5.64 -21.37
C ALA A 4 -2.14 4.92 -20.44
N VAL A 5 -2.68 3.79 -20.87
CA VAL A 5 -3.58 2.96 -20.04
C VAL A 5 -2.83 2.39 -18.85
N LEU A 6 -1.62 1.83 -19.06
CA LEU A 6 -0.77 1.31 -17.99
C LEU A 6 -0.39 2.40 -16.98
N PHE A 7 -0.03 3.58 -17.48
CA PHE A 7 0.31 4.72 -16.62
C PHE A 7 -0.89 5.18 -15.77
N THR A 8 -2.08 5.26 -16.38
CA THR A 8 -3.32 5.59 -15.66
C THR A 8 -3.65 4.56 -14.59
N LEU A 9 -3.49 3.26 -14.88
CA LEU A 9 -3.66 2.19 -13.91
C LEU A 9 -2.67 2.31 -12.73
N CYS A 10 -1.41 2.64 -13.01
CA CYS A 10 -0.41 2.86 -11.98
C CYS A 10 -0.71 4.07 -11.10
N ILE A 11 -1.20 5.18 -11.67
CA ILE A 11 -1.63 6.34 -10.91
C ILE A 11 -2.83 5.98 -10.04
N ALA A 12 -3.83 5.31 -10.59
CA ALA A 12 -5.01 4.86 -9.84
C ALA A 12 -4.62 3.96 -8.67
N LEU A 13 -3.70 3.02 -8.88
CA LEU A 13 -3.14 2.17 -7.83
C LEU A 13 -2.48 3.01 -6.73
N PHE A 14 -1.64 3.96 -7.11
CA PHE A 14 -0.94 4.82 -6.16
C PHE A 14 -1.92 5.68 -5.33
N GLU A 15 -2.95 6.24 -5.99
CA GLU A 15 -3.99 7.01 -5.29
C GLU A 15 -4.79 6.14 -4.32
N LEU A 16 -5.13 4.90 -4.70
CA LEU A 16 -5.78 3.94 -3.81
C LEU A 16 -4.91 3.61 -2.58
N PHE A 17 -3.61 3.39 -2.79
CA PHE A 17 -2.66 3.20 -1.69
C PHE A 17 -2.60 4.41 -0.74
N ALA A 18 -2.60 5.61 -1.32
CA ALA A 18 -2.56 6.84 -0.56
C ALA A 18 -3.87 7.11 0.20
N LEU A 19 -5.03 6.89 -0.43
CA LEU A 19 -6.35 7.05 0.17
C LEU A 19 -6.57 6.08 1.33
N LEU A 20 -6.15 4.83 1.18
CA LEU A 20 -6.29 3.80 2.20
C LEU A 20 -5.26 3.91 3.34
N ASN A 21 -4.33 4.88 3.26
CA ASN A 21 -3.28 5.08 4.27
C ASN A 21 -2.47 3.81 4.62
N ILE A 22 -2.23 2.96 3.63
CA ILE A 22 -1.59 1.64 3.80
C ILE A 22 -0.21 1.76 4.46
N GLY A 23 0.56 2.80 4.11
CA GLY A 23 1.86 3.04 4.72
C GLY A 23 1.79 3.30 6.23
N ARG A 24 0.73 3.97 6.71
CA ARG A 24 0.49 4.20 8.13
C ARG A 24 0.13 2.92 8.87
N ASP A 25 -0.69 2.08 8.26
CA ASP A 25 -1.08 0.80 8.84
C ASP A 25 0.11 -0.17 8.91
N ALA A 26 0.95 -0.21 7.89
CA ALA A 26 2.19 -0.99 7.89
C ALA A 26 3.13 -0.54 9.02
N MET A 27 3.34 0.78 9.19
CA MET A 27 4.15 1.32 10.29
C MET A 27 3.54 1.02 11.65
N ALA A 28 2.22 1.06 11.79
CA ALA A 28 1.55 0.70 13.04
C ALA A 28 1.77 -0.78 13.41
N ILE A 29 1.78 -1.69 12.44
CA ILE A 29 2.10 -3.10 12.66
C ILE A 29 3.54 -3.26 13.14
N VAL A 30 4.49 -2.60 12.49
CA VAL A 30 5.91 -2.64 12.87
C VAL A 30 6.11 -2.10 14.29
N THR A 31 5.53 -0.95 14.62
CA THR A 31 5.65 -0.34 15.95
C THR A 31 5.08 -1.25 17.03
N ARG A 32 3.88 -1.80 16.82
CA ARG A 32 3.26 -2.74 17.78
C ARG A 32 4.06 -4.02 17.95
N SER A 33 4.66 -4.53 16.88
CA SER A 33 5.55 -5.70 16.96
C SER A 33 6.80 -5.40 17.75
N GLN A 34 7.39 -4.21 17.60
CA GLN A 34 8.55 -3.76 18.38
C GLN A 34 8.21 -3.57 19.87
N GLU A 35 7.04 -3.00 20.19
CA GLU A 35 6.56 -2.86 21.56
C GLU A 35 6.35 -4.22 22.23
N ALA A 36 5.73 -5.18 21.53
CA ALA A 36 5.55 -6.54 22.01
C ALA A 36 6.90 -7.23 22.30
N MET A 37 7.87 -7.06 21.40
CA MET A 37 9.22 -7.57 21.54
C MET A 37 9.94 -6.96 22.76
N ARG A 38 9.76 -5.64 22.97
CA ARG A 38 10.34 -4.92 24.11
C ARG A 38 9.77 -5.40 25.44
N VAL A 39 8.47 -5.67 25.51
CA VAL A 39 7.82 -6.24 26.71
C VAL A 39 8.36 -7.63 27.03
N LEU A 40 8.55 -8.48 26.01
CA LEU A 40 9.15 -9.81 26.18
C LEU A 40 10.57 -9.77 26.75
N MET A 41 11.38 -8.80 26.32
CA MET A 41 12.78 -8.66 26.72
C MET A 41 12.95 -7.93 28.05
N SER A 42 11.89 -7.29 28.58
CA SER A 42 11.97 -6.60 29.87
C SER A 42 11.89 -7.60 31.02
N ALA A 43 12.83 -7.47 31.97
CA ALA A 43 12.85 -8.26 33.21
C ALA A 43 11.90 -7.72 34.29
N GLU A 44 11.19 -6.64 33.99
CA GLU A 44 10.43 -5.83 34.95
C GLU A 44 9.03 -6.39 35.23
N PHE A 45 8.53 -7.27 34.40
CA PHE A 45 7.17 -7.85 34.51
C PHE A 45 7.23 -9.29 35.04
N ALA A 46 6.30 -9.61 35.94
CA ALA A 46 6.07 -10.98 36.40
C ALA A 46 5.60 -11.86 35.19
N ASP A 47 5.87 -13.15 35.23
CA ASP A 47 5.58 -14.04 34.11
C ASP A 47 4.08 -14.12 33.78
N ASP A 48 3.20 -14.04 34.77
CA ASP A 48 1.75 -14.03 34.59
C ASP A 48 1.26 -12.74 33.87
N ASP A 49 1.84 -11.61 34.22
CA ASP A 49 1.52 -10.32 33.55
C ASP A 49 2.02 -10.30 32.11
N LYS A 50 3.16 -10.92 31.82
CA LYS A 50 3.69 -11.07 30.46
C LYS A 50 2.76 -11.88 29.58
N GLU A 51 2.18 -12.95 30.08
CA GLU A 51 1.26 -13.80 29.31
C GLU A 51 0.03 -12.99 28.87
N VAL A 52 -0.59 -12.24 29.76
CA VAL A 52 -1.77 -11.41 29.47
C VAL A 52 -1.44 -10.29 28.47
N LEU A 53 -0.31 -9.61 28.65
CA LEU A 53 0.16 -8.57 27.72
C LEU A 53 0.47 -9.12 26.34
N MET A 54 1.12 -10.27 26.27
CA MET A 54 1.43 -10.95 25.01
C MET A 54 0.18 -11.41 24.27
N ARG A 55 -0.81 -11.92 24.95
CA ARG A 55 -2.09 -12.32 24.36
C ARG A 55 -2.83 -11.13 23.77
N ARG A 56 -2.84 -9.98 24.47
CA ARG A 56 -3.41 -8.73 23.94
C ARG A 56 -2.62 -8.20 22.74
N ALA A 57 -1.29 -8.15 22.84
CA ALA A 57 -0.42 -7.69 21.78
C ALA A 57 -0.57 -8.55 20.51
N SER A 58 -0.67 -9.87 20.65
CA SER A 58 -0.90 -10.79 19.54
C SER A 58 -2.26 -10.56 18.87
N ALA A 59 -3.32 -10.35 19.65
CA ALA A 59 -4.64 -10.03 19.12
C ALA A 59 -4.64 -8.68 18.37
N ASP A 60 -3.98 -7.66 18.91
CA ASP A 60 -3.88 -6.34 18.28
C ASP A 60 -3.08 -6.37 16.98
N ILE A 61 -1.97 -7.12 16.94
CA ILE A 61 -1.17 -7.33 15.73
C ILE A 61 -1.99 -8.10 14.69
N PHE A 62 -2.69 -9.15 15.10
CA PHE A 62 -3.54 -9.94 14.21
C PHE A 62 -4.65 -9.07 13.59
N MET A 63 -5.35 -8.28 14.39
CA MET A 63 -6.39 -7.37 13.91
C MET A 63 -5.84 -6.28 12.98
N ALA A 64 -4.66 -5.75 13.27
CA ALA A 64 -4.00 -4.77 12.40
C ALA A 64 -3.61 -5.40 11.06
N THR A 65 -3.06 -6.62 11.09
CA THR A 65 -2.70 -7.39 9.90
C THR A 65 -3.93 -7.75 9.06
N LEU A 66 -5.02 -8.15 9.71
CA LEU A 66 -6.28 -8.46 9.03
C LEU A 66 -6.87 -7.23 8.32
N ARG A 67 -6.87 -6.07 8.98
CA ARG A 67 -7.28 -4.80 8.37
C ARG A 67 -6.41 -4.43 7.17
N PHE A 68 -5.11 -4.60 7.31
CA PHE A 68 -4.16 -4.38 6.22
C PHE A 68 -4.43 -5.31 5.03
N ALA A 69 -4.61 -6.61 5.28
CA ALA A 69 -4.92 -7.61 4.25
C ALA A 69 -6.25 -7.31 3.54
N LEU A 70 -7.30 -6.90 4.29
CA LEU A 70 -8.59 -6.51 3.72
C LEU A 70 -8.47 -5.29 2.79
N LYS A 71 -7.70 -4.28 3.17
CA LYS A 71 -7.44 -3.12 2.32
C LYS A 71 -6.69 -3.51 1.05
N PHE A 72 -5.71 -4.40 1.17
CA PHE A 72 -4.96 -4.90 0.03
C PHE A 72 -5.82 -5.72 -0.93
N LEU A 73 -6.71 -6.55 -0.39
CA LEU A 73 -7.69 -7.30 -1.16
C LEU A 73 -8.65 -6.35 -1.91
N ALA A 74 -9.14 -5.30 -1.25
CA ALA A 74 -10.00 -4.31 -1.89
C ALA A 74 -9.30 -3.64 -3.09
N ILE A 75 -8.02 -3.28 -2.96
CA ILE A 75 -7.23 -2.73 -4.06
C ILE A 75 -7.11 -3.73 -5.21
N ALA A 76 -6.80 -5.00 -4.90
CA ALA A 76 -6.69 -6.05 -5.90
C ALA A 76 -7.99 -6.25 -6.68
N VAL A 77 -9.15 -6.22 -5.99
CA VAL A 77 -10.47 -6.32 -6.63
C VAL A 77 -10.73 -5.12 -7.55
N VAL A 78 -10.45 -3.90 -7.09
CA VAL A 78 -10.64 -2.69 -7.92
C VAL A 78 -9.76 -2.73 -9.17
N LEU A 79 -8.49 -3.12 -9.03
CA LEU A 79 -7.58 -3.28 -10.17
C LEU A 79 -8.05 -4.35 -11.15
N TYR A 80 -8.53 -5.48 -10.63
CA TYR A 80 -9.07 -6.55 -11.45
C TYR A 80 -10.29 -6.08 -12.25
N LEU A 81 -11.21 -5.32 -11.60
CA LEU A 81 -12.36 -4.75 -12.29
C LEU A 81 -11.96 -3.73 -13.35
N LEU A 82 -10.99 -2.86 -13.06
CA LEU A 82 -10.45 -1.92 -14.05
C LEU A 82 -9.80 -2.64 -15.24
N PHE A 83 -9.06 -3.71 -14.98
CA PHE A 83 -8.48 -4.56 -16.02
C PHE A 83 -9.57 -5.20 -16.89
N LEU A 84 -10.59 -5.80 -16.27
CA LEU A 84 -11.73 -6.37 -17.01
C LEU A 84 -12.43 -5.31 -17.85
N LEU A 85 -12.69 -4.14 -17.31
CA LEU A 85 -13.30 -3.04 -18.04
C LEU A 85 -12.48 -2.64 -19.26
N THR A 86 -11.16 -2.54 -19.11
CA THR A 86 -10.25 -2.20 -20.21
C THR A 86 -10.28 -3.26 -21.32
N VAL A 87 -10.28 -4.54 -20.95
CA VAL A 87 -10.31 -5.67 -21.88
C VAL A 87 -11.66 -5.77 -22.60
N THR A 88 -12.77 -5.48 -21.92
CA THR A 88 -14.11 -5.51 -22.52
C THR A 88 -14.33 -4.36 -23.50
N LEU A 89 -13.82 -3.16 -23.17
CA LEU A 89 -13.92 -1.99 -24.04
C LEU A 89 -13.01 -2.09 -25.28
N SER A 90 -11.89 -2.80 -25.18
CA SER A 90 -10.91 -2.91 -26.24
C SER A 90 -10.24 -4.29 -26.24
N PRO A 91 -10.90 -5.34 -26.76
CA PRO A 91 -10.37 -6.70 -26.75
C PRO A 91 -9.05 -6.85 -27.53
N ALA A 92 -8.80 -5.98 -28.50
CA ALA A 92 -7.53 -5.92 -29.23
C ALA A 92 -6.32 -5.54 -28.34
N LEU A 93 -6.55 -4.91 -27.20
CA LEU A 93 -5.50 -4.50 -26.25
C LEU A 93 -5.06 -5.62 -25.31
N LYS A 94 -5.80 -6.74 -25.24
CA LYS A 94 -5.54 -7.82 -24.27
C LYS A 94 -4.15 -8.44 -24.41
N GLN A 95 -3.77 -8.86 -25.60
CA GLN A 95 -2.46 -9.48 -25.87
C GLN A 95 -1.30 -8.52 -25.64
N PRO A 96 -1.27 -7.31 -26.24
CA PRO A 96 -0.18 -6.40 -26.07
C PRO A 96 -0.09 -5.83 -24.63
N LEU A 97 -1.19 -5.77 -23.88
CA LEU A 97 -1.15 -5.41 -22.45
C LEU A 97 -0.45 -6.47 -21.61
N LEU A 98 -0.75 -7.74 -21.82
CA LEU A 98 -0.10 -8.84 -21.14
C LEU A 98 1.39 -8.91 -21.48
N GLU A 99 1.76 -8.80 -22.76
CA GLU A 99 3.17 -8.79 -23.18
C GLU A 99 3.94 -7.61 -22.58
N SER A 100 3.33 -6.42 -22.53
CA SER A 100 3.94 -5.24 -21.92
C SER A 100 4.15 -5.40 -20.40
N LEU A 101 3.24 -6.08 -19.68
CA LEU A 101 3.38 -6.36 -18.26
C LEU A 101 4.54 -7.31 -17.95
N TYR A 102 4.90 -8.20 -18.88
CA TYR A 102 6.05 -9.09 -18.73
C TYR A 102 7.38 -8.45 -19.15
N SER A 103 7.37 -7.28 -19.76
CA SER A 103 8.59 -6.58 -20.16
C SER A 103 9.25 -5.89 -18.96
N PRO A 104 10.50 -6.26 -18.60
CA PRO A 104 11.21 -5.65 -17.48
C PRO A 104 11.45 -4.15 -17.68
N VAL A 105 11.59 -3.71 -18.93
CA VAL A 105 11.78 -2.30 -19.28
C VAL A 105 10.53 -1.49 -18.98
N VAL A 106 9.34 -2.02 -19.30
CA VAL A 106 8.07 -1.37 -19.03
C VAL A 106 7.82 -1.29 -17.52
N ILE A 107 8.10 -2.36 -16.78
CA ILE A 107 7.98 -2.38 -15.32
C ILE A 107 8.91 -1.32 -14.70
N ALA A 108 10.17 -1.25 -15.13
CA ALA A 108 11.11 -0.26 -14.64
C ALA A 108 10.66 1.18 -14.94
N ALA A 109 10.21 1.45 -16.17
CA ALA A 109 9.70 2.76 -16.58
C ALA A 109 8.47 3.18 -15.77
N LEU A 110 7.50 2.27 -15.55
CA LEU A 110 6.31 2.53 -14.73
C LEU A 110 6.66 2.77 -13.26
N THR A 111 7.63 2.03 -12.73
CA THR A 111 8.11 2.22 -11.35
C THR A 111 8.73 3.61 -11.18
N VAL A 112 9.61 4.02 -12.09
CA VAL A 112 10.23 5.36 -12.07
C VAL A 112 9.17 6.44 -12.20
N ALA A 113 8.23 6.30 -13.14
CA ALA A 113 7.15 7.27 -13.35
C ALA A 113 6.27 7.42 -12.09
N THR A 114 5.92 6.30 -11.44
CA THR A 114 5.14 6.29 -10.20
C THR A 114 5.92 6.93 -9.04
N MET A 115 7.22 6.71 -8.98
CA MET A 115 8.10 7.30 -7.98
C MET A 115 8.23 8.81 -8.14
N CYS A 116 8.38 9.29 -9.39
CA CYS A 116 8.35 10.72 -9.73
C CYS A 116 7.01 11.36 -9.35
N TYR A 117 5.90 10.71 -9.67
CA TYR A 117 4.57 11.18 -9.28
C TYR A 117 4.42 11.29 -7.76
N ALA A 118 4.85 10.26 -7.02
CA ALA A 118 4.82 10.27 -5.56
C ALA A 118 5.64 11.42 -4.96
N TRP A 119 6.80 11.70 -5.55
CA TRP A 119 7.68 12.79 -5.13
C TRP A 119 7.03 14.16 -5.38
N VAL A 120 6.50 14.39 -6.57
CA VAL A 120 5.79 15.63 -6.92
C VAL A 120 4.58 15.84 -6.00
N ARG A 121 3.78 14.81 -5.77
CA ARG A 121 2.63 14.86 -4.87
C ARG A 121 3.04 15.25 -3.44
N ARG A 122 4.12 14.67 -2.91
CA ARG A 122 4.64 15.05 -1.59
C ARG A 122 5.06 16.51 -1.54
N ALA A 123 5.74 17.01 -2.58
CA ALA A 123 6.18 18.38 -2.69
C ALA A 123 4.99 19.37 -2.76
N VAL A 124 3.93 19.01 -3.49
CA VAL A 124 2.71 19.82 -3.58
C VAL A 124 1.96 19.86 -2.24
N VAL A 125 1.76 18.71 -1.61
CA VAL A 125 1.05 18.61 -0.32
C VAL A 125 1.82 19.35 0.79
N SER A 126 3.16 19.29 0.80
CA SER A 126 3.96 20.04 1.78
C SER A 126 3.84 21.54 1.60
N ARG A 127 3.80 22.05 0.36
CA ARG A 127 3.61 23.47 0.07
C ARG A 127 2.23 23.98 0.49
N LEU A 128 1.17 23.20 0.23
CA LEU A 128 -0.19 23.55 0.65
C LEU A 128 -0.32 23.62 2.19
N ARG A 129 0.39 22.75 2.91
CA ARG A 129 0.39 22.75 4.38
C ARG A 129 1.16 23.92 4.98
N SER A 130 2.21 24.40 4.34
CA SER A 130 2.98 25.58 4.81
C SER A 130 2.25 26.89 4.53
N GLY A 131 1.46 26.97 3.45
CA GLY A 131 0.66 28.16 3.12
C GLY A 131 -0.53 28.44 4.05
N HIS A 132 -0.95 27.45 4.84
CA HIS A 132 -2.08 27.61 5.79
C HIS A 132 -1.65 28.03 7.20
N ARG A 133 -0.35 28.20 7.43
CA ARG A 133 0.22 28.66 8.72
C ARG A 133 0.70 30.12 8.71
N ALA A 134 0.53 30.82 7.62
CA ALA A 134 0.71 32.25 7.50
C ALA A 134 -0.65 32.97 7.57
#